data_39ded2b4ee630107767f445a3ac41415
#
_entry.id   39ded2b4ee630107767f445a3ac41415
#
_cell.length_a   1.000
_cell.length_b   1.000
_cell.length_c   1.000
_cell.angle_alpha   90.00
_cell.angle_beta   90.00
_cell.angle_gamma   90.00
#
_symmetry.space_group_name_H-M   'P 1'
#
loop_
_entity.id
_entity.type
_entity.pdbx_description
1 polymer ?
#
loop_
_entity_poly.entity_id
_entity_poly.type
_entity_poly.pdbx_seq_one_letter_code
_entity_poly.pdbx_strand_id
1 'polypeptide(L)'
;MRLFDLHADIGYDIIQKKKQKITKDVIKNYHVEKFHKGEIAFICMASFFDGKETWDEMKDMISSTRKEIDDCDAVDLVLTREDLEKDTGNVKAIMSVEGMCGIHDEPREKIRWMYAQGVRLASLCWNDENDLATGVKGNLEHGLHPLGREVVEEMISLNMIIDVSHTNEKTFWDIMSYKDAHVIATHSNIRDLCNHPRNLWKQQAEAILDRGGLIGMNSAPAFISEHVEERDCEHLVNHVKWIKDFRGNVDGIACGFDFMDFY
;
A
#
# COMPACT_ATOMS: atom_id res chain seq x y z
N MET A 1 9.65 -20.82 0.27
CA MET A 1 8.86 -20.01 -0.68
C MET A 1 9.21 -18.56 -0.41
N ARG A 2 9.35 -17.71 -1.44
CA ARG A 2 9.63 -16.27 -1.20
C ARG A 2 8.31 -15.51 -1.31
N LEU A 3 7.96 -14.73 -0.30
CA LEU A 3 6.72 -13.95 -0.26
C LEU A 3 6.95 -12.49 -0.68
N PHE A 4 5.93 -11.91 -1.29
CA PHE A 4 5.84 -10.48 -1.53
C PHE A 4 4.71 -9.92 -0.66
N ASP A 5 5.09 -9.08 0.31
CA ASP A 5 4.14 -8.32 1.12
C ASP A 5 3.98 -6.91 0.54
N LEU A 6 2.79 -6.61 0.05
CA LEU A 6 2.49 -5.34 -0.60
C LEU A 6 2.24 -4.20 0.38
N HIS A 7 2.15 -4.48 1.69
CA HIS A 7 1.86 -3.44 2.67
C HIS A 7 2.33 -3.76 4.09
N ALA A 8 3.20 -2.91 4.62
CA ALA A 8 3.56 -2.87 6.03
C ALA A 8 3.92 -1.44 6.45
N ASP A 9 3.40 -0.97 7.59
CA ASP A 9 3.54 0.40 8.11
C ASP A 9 4.91 0.68 8.74
N ILE A 10 5.98 0.29 8.04
CA ILE A 10 7.36 0.44 8.51
C ILE A 10 7.73 1.92 8.71
N GLY A 11 7.30 2.80 7.79
CA GLY A 11 7.56 4.23 7.89
C GLY A 11 6.92 4.86 9.13
N TYR A 12 5.70 4.44 9.46
CA TYR A 12 5.03 4.88 10.68
C TYR A 12 5.76 4.36 11.94
N ASP A 13 6.16 3.08 11.98
CA ASP A 13 6.90 2.52 13.11
C ASP A 13 8.24 3.25 13.33
N ILE A 14 8.96 3.60 12.27
CA ILE A 14 10.19 4.41 12.35
C ILE A 14 9.92 5.71 13.12
N ILE A 15 8.85 6.43 12.78
CA ILE A 15 8.51 7.68 13.47
C ILE A 15 8.07 7.43 14.93
N GLN A 16 7.33 6.36 15.23
CA GLN A 16 6.96 6.02 16.60
C GLN A 16 8.20 5.65 17.44
N LYS A 17 9.14 4.89 16.90
CA LYS A 17 10.43 4.58 17.55
C LYS A 17 11.26 5.85 17.77
N LYS A 18 11.30 6.77 16.80
CA LYS A 18 11.98 8.08 16.91
C LYS A 18 11.40 8.91 18.08
N LYS A 19 10.06 8.90 18.27
CA LYS A 19 9.41 9.54 19.46
C LYS A 19 9.83 8.88 20.77
N GLN A 20 10.17 7.59 20.75
CA GLN A 20 10.72 6.84 21.90
C GLN A 20 12.25 7.01 22.05
N LYS A 21 12.88 7.93 21.30
CA LYS A 21 14.33 8.19 21.26
C LYS A 21 15.18 7.07 20.62
N ILE A 22 14.56 6.17 19.87
CA ILE A 22 15.24 5.20 19.01
C ILE A 22 15.33 5.83 17.62
N THR A 23 16.51 6.36 17.27
CA THR A 23 16.67 7.27 16.12
C THR A 23 17.41 6.64 14.94
N LYS A 24 17.78 5.36 15.02
CA LYS A 24 18.53 4.66 13.97
C LYS A 24 18.39 3.14 14.08
N ASP A 25 18.71 2.47 13.00
CA ASP A 25 18.74 1.01 12.90
C ASP A 25 17.37 0.34 13.22
N VAL A 26 16.25 1.07 13.00
CA VAL A 26 14.90 0.56 13.30
C VAL A 26 14.58 -0.64 12.42
N ILE A 27 14.77 -0.53 11.11
CA ILE A 27 14.53 -1.64 10.20
C ILE A 27 15.41 -2.84 10.58
N LYS A 28 16.70 -2.62 10.81
CA LYS A 28 17.66 -3.67 11.15
C LYS A 28 17.30 -4.41 12.43
N ASN A 29 16.98 -3.66 13.50
CA ASN A 29 16.81 -4.23 14.83
C ASN A 29 15.40 -4.76 15.11
N TYR A 30 14.37 -4.28 14.41
CA TYR A 30 12.98 -4.60 14.72
C TYR A 30 12.25 -5.38 13.60
N HIS A 31 12.75 -5.30 12.35
CA HIS A 31 12.04 -5.85 11.20
C HIS A 31 12.80 -6.95 10.45
N VAL A 32 14.12 -6.83 10.24
CA VAL A 32 14.88 -7.76 9.39
C VAL A 32 14.73 -9.22 9.83
N GLU A 33 14.82 -9.52 11.15
CA GLU A 33 14.63 -10.89 11.65
C GLU A 33 13.23 -11.43 11.34
N LYS A 34 12.20 -10.57 11.41
CA LYS A 34 10.81 -10.95 11.10
C LYS A 34 10.63 -11.22 9.61
N PHE A 35 11.23 -10.41 8.75
CA PHE A 35 11.23 -10.65 7.31
C PHE A 35 11.85 -12.03 6.99
N HIS A 36 12.98 -12.36 7.57
CA HIS A 36 13.61 -13.65 7.36
C HIS A 36 12.76 -14.81 7.89
N LYS A 37 12.19 -14.69 9.10
CA LYS A 37 11.30 -15.72 9.67
C LYS A 37 10.03 -15.92 8.84
N GLY A 38 9.49 -14.83 8.27
CA GLY A 38 8.31 -14.86 7.40
C GLY A 38 8.61 -15.21 5.94
N GLU A 39 9.88 -15.50 5.58
CA GLU A 39 10.30 -15.71 4.19
C GLU A 39 9.94 -14.54 3.24
N ILE A 40 9.83 -13.32 3.79
CA ILE A 40 9.54 -12.10 3.03
C ILE A 40 10.78 -11.73 2.20
N ALA A 41 10.66 -11.79 0.89
CA ALA A 41 11.72 -11.40 -0.03
C ALA A 41 11.53 -9.99 -0.61
N PHE A 42 10.28 -9.56 -0.71
CA PHE A 42 9.86 -8.26 -1.22
C PHE A 42 8.84 -7.65 -0.28
N ILE A 43 8.97 -6.36 0.01
CA ILE A 43 8.05 -5.65 0.91
C ILE A 43 7.82 -4.22 0.45
N CYS A 44 6.56 -3.77 0.47
CA CYS A 44 6.23 -2.37 0.35
C CYS A 44 6.21 -1.76 1.75
N MET A 45 7.14 -0.83 2.01
CA MET A 45 7.28 -0.13 3.28
C MET A 45 6.49 1.17 3.22
N ALA A 46 5.32 1.17 3.85
CA ALA A 46 4.41 2.29 3.84
C ALA A 46 4.79 3.37 4.84
N SER A 47 4.73 4.62 4.38
CA SER A 47 4.60 5.80 5.21
C SER A 47 3.11 6.10 5.31
N PHE A 48 2.53 5.75 6.45
CA PHE A 48 1.09 5.86 6.73
C PHE A 48 0.73 7.22 7.32
N PHE A 49 -0.38 7.80 6.84
CA PHE A 49 -0.91 9.08 7.30
C PHE A 49 -2.41 8.96 7.57
N ASP A 50 -2.82 9.29 8.82
CA ASP A 50 -4.19 9.09 9.30
C ASP A 50 -5.19 10.18 8.87
N GLY A 51 -4.73 11.20 8.15
CA GLY A 51 -5.55 12.31 7.64
C GLY A 51 -5.33 13.64 8.36
N LYS A 52 -4.36 13.73 9.29
CA LYS A 52 -4.08 14.94 10.09
C LYS A 52 -2.72 15.55 9.81
N GLU A 53 -1.84 14.79 9.16
CA GLU A 53 -0.47 15.20 8.95
C GLU A 53 -0.35 16.32 7.93
N THR A 54 0.48 17.27 8.26
CA THR A 54 0.93 18.33 7.36
C THR A 54 1.91 17.78 6.31
N TRP A 55 2.12 18.55 5.25
CA TRP A 55 3.14 18.20 4.25
C TRP A 55 4.55 18.05 4.85
N ASP A 56 4.90 18.86 5.86
CA ASP A 56 6.21 18.77 6.52
C ASP A 56 6.37 17.48 7.33
N GLU A 57 5.31 17.04 8.00
CA GLU A 57 5.29 15.75 8.71
C GLU A 57 5.35 14.57 7.74
N MET A 58 4.67 14.67 6.59
CA MET A 58 4.80 13.68 5.53
C MET A 58 6.24 13.59 5.01
N LYS A 59 6.88 14.72 4.76
CA LYS A 59 8.29 14.78 4.34
C LYS A 59 9.23 14.16 5.38
N ASP A 60 9.03 14.42 6.68
CA ASP A 60 9.88 13.85 7.74
C ASP A 60 9.77 12.33 7.77
N MET A 61 8.55 11.77 7.68
CA MET A 61 8.34 10.31 7.65
C MET A 61 8.96 9.67 6.41
N ILE A 62 8.68 10.19 5.21
CA ILE A 62 9.19 9.64 3.95
C ILE A 62 10.73 9.70 3.93
N SER A 63 11.33 10.83 4.33
CA SER A 63 12.79 10.99 4.39
C SER A 63 13.43 10.09 5.44
N SER A 64 12.77 9.90 6.59
CA SER A 64 13.23 9.00 7.65
C SER A 64 13.18 7.53 7.19
N THR A 65 12.12 7.13 6.49
CA THR A 65 11.99 5.79 5.90
C THR A 65 13.09 5.54 4.88
N ARG A 66 13.32 6.50 3.98
CA ARG A 66 14.39 6.43 2.99
C ARG A 66 15.75 6.25 3.66
N LYS A 67 16.05 7.06 4.66
CA LYS A 67 17.31 7.00 5.39
C LYS A 67 17.53 5.64 6.07
N GLU A 68 16.52 5.10 6.74
CA GLU A 68 16.59 3.78 7.40
C GLU A 68 16.83 2.63 6.41
N ILE A 69 16.26 2.72 5.20
CA ILE A 69 16.52 1.74 4.12
C ILE A 69 17.97 1.88 3.63
N ASP A 70 18.43 3.11 3.36
CA ASP A 70 19.78 3.36 2.86
C ASP A 70 20.87 2.95 3.88
N ASP A 71 20.57 3.07 5.18
CA ASP A 71 21.49 2.69 6.26
C ASP A 71 21.46 1.19 6.60
N CYS A 72 20.49 0.42 6.10
CA CYS A 72 20.31 -1.00 6.41
C CYS A 72 20.96 -1.92 5.38
N ASP A 73 22.05 -2.58 5.75
CA ASP A 73 22.82 -3.51 4.89
C ASP A 73 22.07 -4.80 4.50
N ALA A 74 20.93 -5.11 5.13
CA ALA A 74 20.11 -6.29 4.86
C ALA A 74 18.91 -6.01 3.92
N VAL A 75 18.75 -4.74 3.47
CA VAL A 75 17.62 -4.30 2.66
C VAL A 75 18.12 -3.53 1.44
N ASP A 76 17.58 -3.83 0.27
CA ASP A 76 17.87 -3.11 -0.96
C ASP A 76 16.66 -2.27 -1.39
N LEU A 77 16.85 -0.97 -1.56
CA LEU A 77 15.83 -0.11 -2.14
C LEU A 77 15.59 -0.45 -3.61
N VAL A 78 14.32 -0.60 -3.97
CA VAL A 78 13.88 -0.84 -5.35
C VAL A 78 13.40 0.48 -5.96
N LEU A 79 14.07 0.91 -7.01
CA LEU A 79 13.70 2.09 -7.79
C LEU A 79 13.29 1.73 -9.21
N THR A 80 13.80 0.61 -9.73
CA THR A 80 13.61 0.14 -11.10
C THR A 80 13.30 -1.36 -11.13
N ARG A 81 12.89 -1.85 -12.30
CA ARG A 81 12.67 -3.28 -12.52
C ARG A 81 13.97 -4.09 -12.35
N GLU A 82 15.10 -3.55 -12.79
CA GLU A 82 16.40 -4.18 -12.67
C GLU A 82 16.78 -4.40 -11.19
N ASP A 83 16.38 -3.49 -10.28
CA ASP A 83 16.62 -3.67 -8.85
C ASP A 83 15.83 -4.85 -8.27
N LEU A 84 14.62 -5.12 -8.78
CA LEU A 84 13.82 -6.29 -8.40
C LEU A 84 14.49 -7.60 -8.86
N GLU A 85 15.04 -7.60 -10.06
CA GLU A 85 15.63 -8.79 -10.70
C GLU A 85 17.03 -9.12 -10.15
N LYS A 86 17.72 -8.16 -9.53
CA LYS A 86 19.07 -8.31 -8.99
C LYS A 86 19.07 -9.18 -7.73
N ASP A 87 19.65 -10.36 -7.80
CA ASP A 87 19.81 -11.26 -6.64
C ASP A 87 21.00 -10.82 -5.77
N THR A 88 20.69 -10.21 -4.64
CA THR A 88 21.68 -9.77 -3.64
C THR A 88 21.60 -10.59 -2.36
N GLY A 89 20.57 -11.42 -2.22
CA GLY A 89 20.24 -12.10 -0.96
C GLY A 89 19.52 -11.24 0.06
N ASN A 90 19.42 -9.91 -0.14
CA ASN A 90 18.75 -8.97 0.73
C ASN A 90 17.22 -8.92 0.48
N VAL A 91 16.49 -8.40 1.44
CA VAL A 91 15.07 -8.08 1.27
C VAL A 91 14.93 -6.86 0.35
N LYS A 92 14.05 -6.94 -0.64
CA LYS A 92 13.78 -5.85 -1.58
C LYS A 92 12.67 -4.95 -1.02
N ALA A 93 12.99 -3.68 -0.79
CA ALA A 93 12.06 -2.69 -0.26
C ALA A 93 11.57 -1.74 -1.35
N ILE A 94 10.26 -1.63 -1.50
CA ILE A 94 9.60 -0.60 -2.31
C ILE A 94 9.03 0.43 -1.34
N MET A 95 9.45 1.68 -1.46
CA MET A 95 8.85 2.75 -0.65
C MET A 95 7.45 3.06 -1.15
N SER A 96 6.49 3.07 -0.22
CA SER A 96 5.11 3.44 -0.49
C SER A 96 4.60 4.53 0.45
N VAL A 97 3.50 5.17 0.04
CA VAL A 97 2.79 6.18 0.83
C VAL A 97 1.32 5.75 0.93
N GLU A 98 0.80 5.72 2.14
CA GLU A 98 -0.60 5.45 2.41
C GLU A 98 -1.30 6.71 2.90
N GLY A 99 -2.14 7.27 2.02
CA GLY A 99 -2.79 8.55 2.23
C GLY A 99 -1.87 9.75 1.96
N MET A 100 -2.40 10.78 1.34
CA MET A 100 -1.66 11.99 0.98
C MET A 100 -2.38 13.24 1.50
N CYS A 101 -2.81 13.21 2.76
CA CYS A 101 -3.66 14.24 3.38
C CYS A 101 -2.99 15.63 3.46
N GLY A 102 -1.67 15.72 3.50
CA GLY A 102 -0.95 17.00 3.55
C GLY A 102 -0.77 17.69 2.19
N ILE A 103 -1.39 17.18 1.12
CA ILE A 103 -1.34 17.80 -0.21
C ILE A 103 -2.59 18.64 -0.44
N HIS A 104 -2.49 19.95 -0.21
CA HIS A 104 -3.56 20.92 -0.41
C HIS A 104 -3.32 21.87 -1.59
N ASP A 105 -2.09 21.90 -2.09
CA ASP A 105 -1.59 22.73 -3.20
C ASP A 105 -0.41 22.05 -3.89
N GLU A 106 0.02 22.58 -5.02
CA GLU A 106 1.20 22.14 -5.78
C GLU A 106 1.32 20.60 -5.93
N PRO A 107 0.23 19.89 -6.29
CA PRO A 107 0.19 18.43 -6.21
C PRO A 107 1.27 17.77 -7.05
N ARG A 108 1.53 18.28 -8.27
CA ARG A 108 2.54 17.70 -9.16
C ARG A 108 3.96 17.83 -8.62
N GLU A 109 4.30 18.96 -7.98
CA GLU A 109 5.63 19.17 -7.41
C GLU A 109 5.84 18.25 -6.21
N LYS A 110 4.82 18.08 -5.36
CA LYS A 110 4.87 17.19 -4.20
C LYS A 110 5.00 15.73 -4.62
N ILE A 111 4.31 15.28 -5.67
CA ILE A 111 4.47 13.93 -6.22
C ILE A 111 5.88 13.73 -6.79
N ARG A 112 6.43 14.70 -7.54
CA ARG A 112 7.82 14.64 -8.03
C ARG A 112 8.82 14.56 -6.90
N TRP A 113 8.58 15.31 -5.81
CA TRP A 113 9.43 15.23 -4.63
C TRP A 113 9.40 13.82 -4.01
N MET A 114 8.22 13.23 -3.80
CA MET A 114 8.09 11.86 -3.29
C MET A 114 8.79 10.85 -4.20
N TYR A 115 8.61 10.96 -5.52
CA TYR A 115 9.30 10.12 -6.49
C TYR A 115 10.82 10.22 -6.38
N ALA A 116 11.35 11.45 -6.22
CA ALA A 116 12.78 11.69 -6.04
C ALA A 116 13.31 11.10 -4.71
N GLN A 117 12.47 11.01 -3.67
CA GLN A 117 12.80 10.29 -2.44
C GLN A 117 12.80 8.76 -2.59
N GLY A 118 12.33 8.24 -3.71
CA GLY A 118 12.29 6.79 -3.98
C GLY A 118 10.90 6.16 -3.84
N VAL A 119 9.85 6.91 -3.55
CA VAL A 119 8.47 6.40 -3.54
C VAL A 119 8.08 5.93 -4.94
N ARG A 120 7.53 4.73 -5.06
CA ARG A 120 7.08 4.15 -6.33
C ARG A 120 5.60 3.74 -6.31
N LEU A 121 4.98 3.77 -5.16
CA LEU A 121 3.62 3.32 -4.91
C LEU A 121 2.95 4.27 -3.92
N ALA A 122 1.71 4.71 -4.19
CA ALA A 122 0.97 5.53 -3.24
C ALA A 122 -0.54 5.43 -3.39
N SER A 123 -1.27 5.55 -2.27
CA SER A 123 -2.71 5.79 -2.24
C SER A 123 -3.02 7.27 -2.00
N LEU A 124 -4.09 7.78 -2.61
CA LEU A 124 -4.45 9.21 -2.53
C LEU A 124 -5.09 9.57 -1.18
N CYS A 125 -5.80 8.64 -0.60
CA CYS A 125 -6.49 8.81 0.68
C CYS A 125 -6.35 7.56 1.56
N TRP A 126 -6.54 7.76 2.85
CA TRP A 126 -6.85 6.68 3.78
C TRP A 126 -8.38 6.51 3.86
N ASN A 127 -8.94 6.20 5.04
CA ASN A 127 -10.38 5.92 5.19
C ASN A 127 -11.29 7.14 4.94
N ASP A 128 -10.82 8.32 5.28
CA ASP A 128 -11.61 9.55 5.21
C ASP A 128 -11.45 10.27 3.85
N GLU A 129 -12.22 11.32 3.65
CA GLU A 129 -12.10 12.20 2.50
C GLU A 129 -11.02 13.26 2.77
N ASN A 130 -10.19 13.55 1.77
CA ASN A 130 -9.21 14.63 1.77
C ASN A 130 -9.32 15.47 0.48
N ASP A 131 -8.42 16.42 0.26
CA ASP A 131 -8.48 17.31 -0.92
C ASP A 131 -8.19 16.59 -2.25
N LEU A 132 -7.76 15.32 -2.22
CA LEU A 132 -7.42 14.54 -3.41
C LEU A 132 -8.52 13.53 -3.77
N ALA A 133 -9.05 12.82 -2.78
CA ALA A 133 -9.91 11.67 -3.02
C ALA A 133 -10.75 11.32 -1.78
N THR A 134 -11.73 10.46 -1.99
CA THR A 134 -12.63 9.99 -0.94
C THR A 134 -12.37 8.53 -0.60
N GLY A 135 -12.07 8.28 0.68
CA GLY A 135 -11.94 6.94 1.24
C GLY A 135 -13.28 6.30 1.61
N VAL A 136 -13.23 5.06 2.09
CA VAL A 136 -14.43 4.23 2.40
C VAL A 136 -15.34 4.80 3.48
N LYS A 137 -14.86 5.73 4.31
CA LYS A 137 -15.65 6.42 5.35
C LYS A 137 -16.12 7.81 4.95
N GLY A 138 -15.66 8.33 3.80
CA GLY A 138 -16.07 9.63 3.28
C GLY A 138 -17.44 9.60 2.62
N ASN A 139 -17.81 10.69 1.94
CA ASN A 139 -19.08 10.78 1.23
C ASN A 139 -19.08 9.83 0.00
N LEU A 140 -20.03 8.90 -0.04
CA LEU A 140 -20.12 7.90 -1.11
C LEU A 140 -20.38 8.49 -2.50
N GLU A 141 -20.94 9.70 -2.58
CA GLU A 141 -21.20 10.42 -3.84
C GLU A 141 -19.95 11.17 -4.37
N HIS A 142 -18.91 11.29 -3.55
CA HIS A 142 -17.66 11.94 -3.92
C HIS A 142 -16.63 10.90 -4.37
N GLY A 143 -15.80 11.27 -5.34
CA GLY A 143 -14.72 10.43 -5.87
C GLY A 143 -13.39 11.18 -5.88
N LEU A 144 -12.70 11.22 -7.03
CA LEU A 144 -11.51 12.05 -7.22
C LEU A 144 -11.87 13.54 -7.26
N HIS A 145 -11.20 14.31 -6.41
CA HIS A 145 -11.26 15.77 -6.44
C HIS A 145 -10.34 16.38 -7.52
N PRO A 146 -10.46 17.68 -7.84
CA PRO A 146 -9.63 18.31 -8.86
C PRO A 146 -8.13 18.12 -8.63
N LEU A 147 -7.63 18.34 -7.41
CA LEU A 147 -6.21 18.11 -7.07
C LEU A 147 -5.81 16.63 -7.19
N GLY A 148 -6.72 15.72 -6.84
CA GLY A 148 -6.50 14.28 -6.99
C GLY A 148 -6.32 13.84 -8.45
N ARG A 149 -7.04 14.49 -9.39
CA ARG A 149 -6.85 14.24 -10.83
C ARG A 149 -5.45 14.62 -11.28
N GLU A 150 -4.93 15.77 -10.82
CA GLU A 150 -3.56 16.19 -11.11
C GLU A 150 -2.53 15.24 -10.50
N VAL A 151 -2.79 14.72 -9.29
CA VAL A 151 -1.95 13.70 -8.65
C VAL A 151 -1.91 12.42 -9.50
N VAL A 152 -3.06 11.90 -9.92
CA VAL A 152 -3.14 10.70 -10.76
C VAL A 152 -2.38 10.88 -12.08
N GLU A 153 -2.60 12.01 -12.76
CA GLU A 153 -1.89 12.33 -14.01
C GLU A 153 -0.37 12.40 -13.81
N GLU A 154 0.09 13.00 -12.71
CA GLU A 154 1.52 13.10 -12.42
C GLU A 154 2.10 11.71 -12.06
N MET A 155 1.39 10.89 -11.26
CA MET A 155 1.81 9.53 -10.95
C MET A 155 1.94 8.69 -12.23
N ILE A 156 0.98 8.80 -13.15
CA ILE A 156 1.05 8.13 -14.46
C ILE A 156 2.29 8.59 -15.24
N SER A 157 2.55 9.90 -15.30
CA SER A 157 3.70 10.46 -16.05
C SER A 157 5.05 9.95 -15.52
N LEU A 158 5.12 9.61 -14.23
CA LEU A 158 6.29 9.08 -13.55
C LEU A 158 6.33 7.54 -13.49
N ASN A 159 5.37 6.84 -14.08
CA ASN A 159 5.18 5.39 -13.96
C ASN A 159 5.10 4.92 -12.49
N MET A 160 4.50 5.72 -11.61
CA MET A 160 4.20 5.32 -10.26
C MET A 160 2.96 4.43 -10.23
N ILE A 161 2.93 3.52 -9.27
CA ILE A 161 1.79 2.63 -9.03
C ILE A 161 0.78 3.33 -8.11
N ILE A 162 -0.51 3.23 -8.44
CA ILE A 162 -1.60 3.77 -7.63
C ILE A 162 -2.24 2.63 -6.82
N ASP A 163 -2.25 2.79 -5.51
CA ASP A 163 -2.96 1.89 -4.60
C ASP A 163 -4.39 2.35 -4.38
N VAL A 164 -5.34 1.45 -4.54
CA VAL A 164 -6.77 1.72 -4.35
C VAL A 164 -7.36 1.09 -3.08
N SER A 165 -6.52 0.57 -2.17
CA SER A 165 -6.97 -0.21 -1.00
C SER A 165 -7.95 0.51 -0.08
N HIS A 166 -7.87 1.82 0.08
CA HIS A 166 -8.73 2.61 0.96
C HIS A 166 -9.82 3.42 0.24
N THR A 167 -9.82 3.40 -1.09
CA THR A 167 -10.76 4.21 -1.86
C THR A 167 -12.20 3.72 -1.70
N ASN A 168 -13.15 4.67 -1.68
CA ASN A 168 -14.54 4.30 -1.90
C ASN A 168 -14.76 3.85 -3.36
N GLU A 169 -15.93 3.30 -3.66
CA GLU A 169 -16.21 2.77 -5.01
C GLU A 169 -16.10 3.85 -6.09
N LYS A 170 -16.54 5.07 -5.81
CA LYS A 170 -16.50 6.16 -6.78
C LYS A 170 -15.07 6.59 -7.10
N THR A 171 -14.22 6.78 -6.07
CA THR A 171 -12.79 7.06 -6.27
C THR A 171 -12.10 5.93 -7.03
N PHE A 172 -12.42 4.67 -6.68
CA PHE A 172 -11.90 3.50 -7.40
C PHE A 172 -12.19 3.59 -8.91
N TRP A 173 -13.44 3.78 -9.30
CA TRP A 173 -13.81 3.83 -10.72
C TRP A 173 -13.33 5.10 -11.42
N ASP A 174 -13.22 6.22 -10.71
CA ASP A 174 -12.61 7.44 -11.24
C ASP A 174 -11.12 7.18 -11.58
N ILE A 175 -10.34 6.51 -10.71
CA ILE A 175 -8.95 6.12 -10.98
C ILE A 175 -8.89 5.11 -12.13
N MET A 176 -9.76 4.10 -12.13
CA MET A 176 -9.81 3.08 -13.19
C MET A 176 -10.22 3.65 -14.55
N SER A 177 -10.75 4.87 -14.64
CA SER A 177 -11.02 5.53 -15.91
C SER A 177 -9.75 5.94 -16.67
N TYR A 178 -8.62 6.10 -15.97
CA TYR A 178 -7.30 6.37 -16.57
C TYR A 178 -6.68 5.07 -17.06
N LYS A 179 -6.66 4.89 -18.39
CA LYS A 179 -6.24 3.62 -19.02
C LYS A 179 -4.76 3.28 -18.80
N ASP A 180 -3.93 4.33 -18.70
CA ASP A 180 -2.47 4.21 -18.54
C ASP A 180 -2.03 4.12 -17.08
N ALA A 181 -2.97 4.14 -16.11
CA ALA A 181 -2.67 4.00 -14.70
C ALA A 181 -2.29 2.56 -14.35
N HIS A 182 -1.16 2.38 -13.68
CA HIS A 182 -0.80 1.15 -13.01
C HIS A 182 -1.51 1.09 -11.66
N VAL A 183 -2.47 0.19 -11.51
CA VAL A 183 -3.35 0.13 -10.33
C VAL A 183 -3.20 -1.21 -9.63
N ILE A 184 -3.04 -1.18 -8.31
CA ILE A 184 -3.06 -2.35 -7.44
C ILE A 184 -3.94 -2.09 -6.21
N ALA A 185 -4.30 -3.14 -5.50
CA ALA A 185 -4.80 -3.05 -4.13
C ALA A 185 -3.78 -3.71 -3.21
N THR A 186 -3.04 -2.91 -2.45
CA THR A 186 -1.93 -3.43 -1.64
C THR A 186 -2.41 -4.34 -0.50
N HIS A 187 -3.60 -4.08 0.08
CA HIS A 187 -4.13 -4.81 1.23
C HIS A 187 -5.67 -4.78 1.26
N SER A 188 -6.30 -5.63 0.45
CA SER A 188 -7.77 -5.75 0.36
C SER A 188 -8.19 -7.18 0.10
N ASN A 189 -9.24 -7.64 0.80
CA ASN A 189 -9.82 -8.95 0.60
C ASN A 189 -11.04 -8.89 -0.35
N ILE A 190 -11.85 -9.94 -0.38
CA ILE A 190 -12.99 -10.08 -1.29
C ILE A 190 -14.30 -9.84 -0.53
N ARG A 191 -15.10 -8.90 -1.02
CA ARG A 191 -16.32 -8.45 -0.36
C ARG A 191 -17.46 -9.48 -0.40
N ASP A 192 -17.47 -10.32 -1.42
CA ASP A 192 -18.44 -11.43 -1.52
C ASP A 192 -18.31 -12.46 -0.38
N LEU A 193 -17.12 -12.55 0.25
CA LEU A 193 -16.85 -13.44 1.39
C LEU A 193 -16.99 -12.76 2.74
N CYS A 194 -16.68 -11.46 2.80
CA CYS A 194 -16.83 -10.64 3.99
C CYS A 194 -17.26 -9.24 3.58
N ASN A 195 -18.51 -8.87 3.85
CA ASN A 195 -19.11 -7.61 3.41
C ASN A 195 -18.58 -6.42 4.22
N HIS A 196 -17.28 -6.20 4.14
CA HIS A 196 -16.61 -5.05 4.74
C HIS A 196 -16.29 -4.00 3.66
N PRO A 197 -16.47 -2.67 3.92
CA PRO A 197 -16.24 -1.63 2.89
C PRO A 197 -14.79 -1.56 2.41
N ARG A 198 -13.82 -2.09 3.16
CA ARG A 198 -12.40 -2.19 2.77
C ARG A 198 -12.13 -3.34 1.78
N ASN A 199 -13.07 -4.27 1.63
CA ASN A 199 -12.95 -5.40 0.72
C ASN A 199 -13.46 -5.04 -0.69
N LEU A 200 -12.87 -5.65 -1.71
CA LEU A 200 -13.16 -5.43 -3.11
C LEU A 200 -14.38 -6.24 -3.56
N TRP A 201 -15.28 -5.61 -4.28
CA TRP A 201 -16.26 -6.33 -5.07
C TRP A 201 -15.57 -7.13 -6.19
N LYS A 202 -16.24 -8.20 -6.64
CA LYS A 202 -15.74 -9.02 -7.77
C LYS A 202 -15.30 -8.18 -8.96
N GLN A 203 -16.13 -7.22 -9.39
CA GLN A 203 -15.85 -6.37 -10.55
C GLN A 203 -14.61 -5.49 -10.34
N GLN A 204 -14.34 -5.05 -9.11
CA GLN A 204 -13.13 -4.29 -8.78
C GLN A 204 -11.90 -5.18 -8.84
N ALA A 205 -11.98 -6.38 -8.25
CA ALA A 205 -10.89 -7.35 -8.31
C ALA A 205 -10.57 -7.76 -9.77
N GLU A 206 -11.60 -8.05 -10.59
CA GLU A 206 -11.44 -8.32 -12.01
C GLU A 206 -10.77 -7.17 -12.74
N ALA A 207 -11.23 -5.92 -12.51
CA ALA A 207 -10.68 -4.75 -13.18
C ALA A 207 -9.21 -4.50 -12.87
N ILE A 208 -8.74 -4.77 -11.62
CA ILE A 208 -7.33 -4.70 -11.24
C ILE A 208 -6.53 -5.78 -11.96
N LEU A 209 -6.97 -7.04 -11.85
CA LEU A 209 -6.25 -8.20 -12.38
C LEU A 209 -6.20 -8.22 -13.92
N ASP A 210 -7.25 -7.73 -14.61
CA ASP A 210 -7.29 -7.64 -16.08
C ASP A 210 -6.29 -6.63 -16.64
N ARG A 211 -5.86 -5.66 -15.83
CA ARG A 211 -4.77 -4.71 -16.14
C ARG A 211 -3.38 -5.22 -15.78
N GLY A 212 -3.26 -6.45 -15.27
CA GLY A 212 -2.00 -6.98 -14.76
C GLY A 212 -1.60 -6.41 -13.40
N GLY A 213 -2.56 -5.82 -12.66
CA GLY A 213 -2.36 -5.35 -11.30
C GLY A 213 -2.30 -6.50 -10.29
N LEU A 214 -2.02 -6.17 -9.03
CA LEU A 214 -1.90 -7.11 -7.92
C LEU A 214 -2.96 -6.83 -6.85
N ILE A 215 -3.36 -7.86 -6.12
CA ILE A 215 -4.21 -7.76 -4.93
C ILE A 215 -3.49 -8.44 -3.77
N GLY A 216 -3.16 -7.67 -2.74
CA GLY A 216 -2.59 -8.16 -1.48
C GLY A 216 -3.68 -8.59 -0.51
N MET A 217 -3.60 -9.83 -0.04
CA MET A 217 -4.53 -10.36 0.96
C MET A 217 -4.23 -9.77 2.33
N ASN A 218 -5.21 -9.08 2.89
CA ASN A 218 -5.10 -8.37 4.18
C ASN A 218 -5.37 -9.32 5.35
N SER A 219 -4.50 -9.31 6.36
CA SER A 219 -4.63 -10.16 7.55
C SER A 219 -5.48 -9.56 8.68
N ALA A 220 -5.99 -8.34 8.53
CA ALA A 220 -6.86 -7.73 9.53
C ALA A 220 -8.12 -8.59 9.76
N PRO A 221 -8.37 -9.04 11.00
CA PRO A 221 -9.39 -10.04 11.28
C PRO A 221 -10.80 -9.66 10.80
N ALA A 222 -11.15 -8.36 10.89
CA ALA A 222 -12.46 -7.86 10.48
C ALA A 222 -12.70 -7.91 8.96
N PHE A 223 -11.65 -8.06 8.15
CA PHE A 223 -11.74 -8.13 6.68
C PHE A 223 -11.76 -9.56 6.18
N ILE A 224 -11.46 -10.54 7.06
CA ILE A 224 -11.43 -11.98 6.72
C ILE A 224 -12.84 -12.56 6.79
N SER A 225 -13.56 -12.35 7.90
CA SER A 225 -14.93 -12.83 8.07
C SER A 225 -15.76 -11.93 8.98
N GLU A 226 -17.08 -11.88 8.72
CA GLU A 226 -18.05 -11.28 9.63
C GLU A 226 -18.16 -12.09 10.93
N HIS A 227 -17.89 -13.40 10.89
CA HIS A 227 -17.90 -14.32 12.04
C HIS A 227 -16.55 -14.32 12.74
N VAL A 228 -16.54 -14.01 14.04
CA VAL A 228 -15.29 -13.85 14.81
C VAL A 228 -14.48 -15.14 14.87
N GLU A 229 -15.14 -16.30 14.95
CA GLU A 229 -14.56 -17.64 14.98
C GLU A 229 -13.88 -18.05 13.65
N GLU A 230 -14.15 -17.34 12.58
CA GLU A 230 -13.59 -17.59 11.24
C GLU A 230 -12.48 -16.64 10.86
N ARG A 231 -12.00 -15.81 11.80
CA ARG A 231 -10.96 -14.77 11.55
C ARG A 231 -9.56 -15.35 11.73
N ASP A 232 -9.21 -16.28 10.87
CA ASP A 232 -7.95 -17.02 10.90
C ASP A 232 -7.31 -17.18 9.51
N CYS A 233 -6.14 -17.82 9.47
CA CYS A 233 -5.41 -18.03 8.22
C CYS A 233 -6.15 -18.95 7.23
N GLU A 234 -6.94 -19.90 7.70
CA GLU A 234 -7.69 -20.81 6.83
C GLU A 234 -8.77 -20.04 6.07
N HIS A 235 -9.48 -19.15 6.75
CA HIS A 235 -10.50 -18.32 6.14
C HIS A 235 -9.87 -17.22 5.25
N LEU A 236 -8.70 -16.69 5.59
CA LEU A 236 -7.95 -15.80 4.69
C LEU A 236 -7.61 -16.51 3.37
N VAL A 237 -7.21 -17.77 3.41
CA VAL A 237 -6.95 -18.57 2.19
C VAL A 237 -8.21 -18.75 1.35
N ASN A 238 -9.41 -18.66 1.91
CA ASN A 238 -10.64 -18.73 1.11
C ASN A 238 -10.81 -17.55 0.16
N HIS A 239 -10.29 -16.35 0.52
CA HIS A 239 -10.25 -15.21 -0.41
C HIS A 239 -9.33 -15.49 -1.61
N VAL A 240 -8.20 -16.16 -1.39
CA VAL A 240 -7.30 -16.62 -2.48
C VAL A 240 -8.01 -17.66 -3.36
N LYS A 241 -8.65 -18.65 -2.75
CA LYS A 241 -9.40 -19.68 -3.48
C LYS A 241 -10.52 -19.07 -4.31
N TRP A 242 -11.24 -18.09 -3.78
CA TRP A 242 -12.31 -17.41 -4.47
C TRP A 242 -11.82 -16.72 -5.77
N ILE A 243 -10.65 -16.01 -5.70
CA ILE A 243 -10.04 -15.42 -6.91
C ILE A 243 -9.63 -16.53 -7.88
N LYS A 244 -8.98 -17.60 -7.39
CA LYS A 244 -8.57 -18.74 -8.22
C LYS A 244 -9.75 -19.37 -8.95
N ASP A 245 -10.90 -19.53 -8.30
CA ASP A 245 -12.07 -20.20 -8.87
C ASP A 245 -12.65 -19.42 -10.06
N PHE A 246 -12.67 -18.10 -10.01
CA PHE A 246 -13.18 -17.33 -11.13
C PHE A 246 -12.14 -17.01 -12.21
N ARG A 247 -10.82 -16.92 -11.84
CA ARG A 247 -9.73 -16.64 -12.78
C ARG A 247 -9.10 -17.88 -13.38
N GLY A 248 -9.24 -19.03 -12.73
CA GLY A 248 -8.57 -20.28 -13.11
C GLY A 248 -7.09 -20.37 -12.69
N ASN A 249 -6.54 -19.32 -12.08
CA ASN A 249 -5.17 -19.25 -11.59
C ASN A 249 -5.06 -18.31 -10.37
N VAL A 250 -3.86 -18.17 -9.81
CA VAL A 250 -3.54 -17.28 -8.68
C VAL A 250 -2.62 -16.11 -9.08
N ASP A 251 -2.49 -15.87 -10.37
CA ASP A 251 -1.67 -14.76 -10.86
C ASP A 251 -2.26 -13.42 -10.43
N GLY A 252 -1.40 -12.53 -9.98
CA GLY A 252 -1.81 -11.23 -9.44
C GLY A 252 -2.22 -11.23 -7.97
N ILE A 253 -2.11 -12.38 -7.25
CA ILE A 253 -2.33 -12.42 -5.80
C ILE A 253 -0.99 -12.32 -5.07
N ALA A 254 -0.95 -11.47 -4.04
CA ALA A 254 0.19 -11.30 -3.14
C ALA A 254 -0.28 -11.27 -1.68
N CYS A 255 0.64 -11.18 -0.74
CA CYS A 255 0.33 -10.81 0.62
C CYS A 255 0.17 -9.28 0.71
N GLY A 256 -0.61 -8.81 1.64
CA GLY A 256 -0.77 -7.42 2.02
C GLY A 256 -1.17 -7.43 3.48
N PHE A 257 -0.27 -7.96 4.34
CA PHE A 257 -0.64 -8.36 5.69
C PHE A 257 -1.01 -7.20 6.59
N ASP A 258 -0.59 -5.98 6.24
CA ASP A 258 -0.91 -4.78 7.01
C ASP A 258 -0.30 -4.86 8.42
N PHE A 259 0.99 -5.25 8.46
CA PHE A 259 1.72 -5.44 9.70
C PHE A 259 1.98 -4.13 10.42
N MET A 260 1.62 -4.12 11.71
CA MET A 260 1.83 -2.99 12.61
C MET A 260 2.48 -3.48 13.91
N ASP A 261 3.75 -3.12 14.13
CA ASP A 261 4.53 -3.52 15.32
C ASP A 261 4.28 -2.66 16.57
N PHE A 262 3.44 -1.66 16.46
CA PHE A 262 3.22 -0.65 17.50
C PHE A 262 1.83 -0.75 18.18
N TYR A 263 1.06 -1.78 17.85
CA TYR A 263 -0.20 -2.12 18.53
C TYR A 263 -0.01 -3.25 19.54
#